data_0b7f784296fe3e6c784cfe2145d50c5b
#
_entry.id   0b7f784296fe3e6c784cfe2145d50c5b
#
_cell.length_a   1.000
_cell.length_b   1.000
_cell.length_c   1.000
_cell.angle_alpha   90.00
_cell.angle_beta   90.00
_cell.angle_gamma   90.00
#
_symmetry.space_group_name_H-M   'P 1'
#
loop_
_entity.id
_entity.type
_entity.pdbx_description
1 polymer ?
#
loop_
_entity_poly.entity_id
_entity_poly.type
_entity_poly.pdbx_seq_one_letter_code
_entity_poly.pdbx_strand_id
1 'polypeptide(L)'
;MNVLIIGSGGREHALAWKILQSSRVDTVFVSPGNAGTHQDAVNVDLDQDDFAAMIRFAEENEVGLTVVGPEAPLAAGIVDAFEAAGQKVFGPNKKAAQLEASKVFCKQILKMAGVPTADYRAFTDPDLAIEMLEERFAGDSARPCHVVVKADGLAAGKGVTVCHTKQDALDAIEAIGRDRVFGEAGAEFIIEERLEGQEASILAITDGKTIVTLPAAQDHKPAGDGDIGPNTGGMGAYSPTPAVSDEDVQWVEENILVPTIHALKKNGTPFKGVLYAGLMITPMGMKVLEYNVRFGDPECQPLLMRLQSDIVDILEAVADGELDRIEPPQWDPRPACCVVIASQGYPGSYKTGYEIRGLEDADSVENVKVFHAGTSLGQFDKDRIVTSGGRVLGVTALGNTVAEAKTSAYTAVECIAWNGSWCRSDISDKAHTKPTINDGLHSPELPIEDV
;
A
#
# COMPACT_ATOMS: atom_id res chain seq x y z
N MET A 1 19.40 -20.55 3.52
CA MET A 1 18.48 -20.27 4.64
C MET A 1 17.03 -20.40 4.18
N ASN A 2 16.09 -20.72 5.12
CA ASN A 2 14.67 -20.70 4.80
C ASN A 2 14.06 -19.33 5.15
N VAL A 3 13.08 -18.89 4.36
CA VAL A 3 12.37 -17.63 4.57
C VAL A 3 10.88 -17.90 4.71
N LEU A 4 10.22 -17.24 5.67
CA LEU A 4 8.77 -17.27 5.84
C LEU A 4 8.18 -15.90 5.44
N ILE A 5 7.18 -15.89 4.57
CA ILE A 5 6.42 -14.70 4.20
C ILE A 5 5.00 -14.83 4.76
N ILE A 6 4.56 -13.81 5.47
CA ILE A 6 3.18 -13.74 5.99
C ILE A 6 2.33 -12.93 5.02
N GLY A 7 1.22 -13.53 4.58
CA GLY A 7 0.24 -12.91 3.69
C GLY A 7 -0.12 -13.78 2.48
N SER A 8 -0.98 -13.25 1.59
CA SER A 8 -1.53 -14.01 0.45
C SER A 8 -1.79 -13.16 -0.79
N GLY A 9 -1.41 -11.88 -0.78
CA GLY A 9 -1.68 -10.93 -1.86
C GLY A 9 -0.64 -10.97 -2.99
N GLY A 10 -0.82 -10.10 -3.97
CA GLY A 10 0.11 -9.91 -5.09
C GLY A 10 1.48 -9.43 -4.63
N ARG A 11 1.52 -8.62 -3.58
CA ARG A 11 2.74 -8.19 -2.89
C ARG A 11 3.53 -9.37 -2.34
N GLU A 12 2.87 -10.28 -1.63
CA GLU A 12 3.53 -11.45 -1.04
C GLU A 12 4.04 -12.40 -2.11
N HIS A 13 3.30 -12.57 -3.21
CA HIS A 13 3.78 -13.35 -4.34
C HIS A 13 5.01 -12.69 -5.01
N ALA A 14 4.99 -11.37 -5.18
CA ALA A 14 6.14 -10.65 -5.73
C ALA A 14 7.37 -10.73 -4.82
N LEU A 15 7.19 -10.65 -3.49
CA LEU A 15 8.24 -10.87 -2.51
C LEU A 15 8.79 -12.30 -2.60
N ALA A 16 7.94 -13.32 -2.66
CA ALA A 16 8.35 -14.72 -2.78
C ALA A 16 9.16 -14.94 -4.06
N TRP A 17 8.65 -14.46 -5.19
CA TRP A 17 9.35 -14.52 -6.49
C TRP A 17 10.73 -13.85 -6.47
N LYS A 18 10.84 -12.69 -5.79
CA LYS A 18 12.11 -11.96 -5.71
C LYS A 18 13.10 -12.63 -4.74
N ILE A 19 12.63 -13.12 -3.61
CA ILE A 19 13.44 -13.81 -2.59
C ILE A 19 14.00 -15.13 -3.15
N LEU A 20 13.22 -15.86 -3.95
CA LEU A 20 13.66 -17.10 -4.62
C LEU A 20 14.80 -16.90 -5.61
N GLN A 21 15.09 -15.67 -6.05
CA GLN A 21 16.24 -15.37 -6.91
C GLN A 21 17.56 -15.28 -6.14
N SER A 22 17.50 -15.20 -4.81
CA SER A 22 18.69 -15.17 -3.96
C SER A 22 19.35 -16.55 -3.88
N SER A 23 20.65 -16.61 -4.16
CA SER A 23 21.44 -17.83 -3.98
C SER A 23 21.60 -18.26 -2.50
N ARG A 24 21.18 -17.41 -1.56
CA ARG A 24 21.24 -17.63 -0.11
C ARG A 24 20.01 -18.38 0.42
N VAL A 25 18.93 -18.47 -0.38
CA VAL A 25 17.64 -19.03 0.03
C VAL A 25 17.48 -20.45 -0.49
N ASP A 26 17.16 -21.36 0.41
CA ASP A 26 16.90 -22.76 0.10
C ASP A 26 15.40 -23.00 -0.12
N THR A 27 14.55 -22.46 0.78
CA THR A 27 13.09 -22.61 0.73
C THR A 27 12.40 -21.32 1.13
N VAL A 28 11.35 -20.97 0.39
CA VAL A 28 10.42 -19.91 0.76
C VAL A 28 9.09 -20.54 1.17
N PHE A 29 8.68 -20.30 2.41
CA PHE A 29 7.34 -20.61 2.91
C PHE A 29 6.46 -19.37 2.82
N VAL A 30 5.19 -19.53 2.46
CA VAL A 30 4.23 -18.42 2.42
C VAL A 30 2.95 -18.80 3.17
N SER A 31 2.53 -17.98 4.12
CA SER A 31 1.36 -18.28 4.95
C SER A 31 0.30 -17.15 4.87
N PRO A 32 -0.93 -17.50 4.44
CA PRO A 32 -1.37 -18.78 3.89
C PRO A 32 -0.99 -18.94 2.40
N GLY A 33 -0.52 -17.87 1.74
CA GLY A 33 -0.20 -17.86 0.31
C GLY A 33 -1.44 -17.87 -0.59
N ASN A 34 -1.20 -18.07 -1.88
CA ASN A 34 -2.21 -18.15 -2.93
C ASN A 34 -1.83 -19.21 -3.99
N ALA A 35 -2.57 -19.29 -5.09
CA ALA A 35 -2.27 -20.28 -6.12
C ALA A 35 -0.91 -20.06 -6.82
N GLY A 36 -0.46 -18.81 -6.97
CA GLY A 36 0.85 -18.50 -7.56
C GLY A 36 1.99 -18.83 -6.61
N THR A 37 1.88 -18.47 -5.33
CA THR A 37 2.89 -18.87 -4.33
C THR A 37 2.94 -20.38 -4.11
N HIS A 38 1.84 -21.10 -4.40
CA HIS A 38 1.86 -22.57 -4.40
C HIS A 38 2.70 -23.15 -5.56
N GLN A 39 2.77 -22.45 -6.69
CA GLN A 39 3.59 -22.87 -7.84
C GLN A 39 5.08 -22.57 -7.62
N ASP A 40 5.38 -21.38 -7.09
CA ASP A 40 6.75 -20.86 -6.99
C ASP A 40 7.43 -21.24 -5.64
N ALA A 41 6.66 -21.44 -4.56
CA ALA A 41 7.13 -21.61 -3.17
C ALA A 41 6.33 -22.71 -2.44
N VAL A 42 6.42 -22.75 -1.12
CA VAL A 42 5.69 -23.71 -0.27
C VAL A 42 4.64 -22.97 0.55
N ASN A 43 3.37 -23.16 0.22
CA ASN A 43 2.28 -22.59 1.03
C ASN A 43 2.10 -23.39 2.31
N VAL A 44 1.91 -22.69 3.43
CA VAL A 44 1.66 -23.27 4.76
C VAL A 44 0.40 -22.64 5.37
N ASP A 45 -0.50 -23.48 5.83
CA ASP A 45 -1.76 -23.03 6.43
C ASP A 45 -1.57 -22.79 7.92
N LEU A 46 -1.18 -21.55 8.28
CA LEU A 46 -1.05 -21.10 9.66
C LEU A 46 -2.11 -20.02 9.91
N ASP A 47 -2.74 -20.10 11.07
CA ASP A 47 -3.65 -19.06 11.53
C ASP A 47 -2.88 -17.75 11.73
N GLN A 48 -3.31 -16.69 11.03
CA GLN A 48 -2.63 -15.38 11.07
C GLN A 48 -2.74 -14.68 12.44
N ASP A 49 -3.67 -15.11 13.28
CA ASP A 49 -3.85 -14.60 14.64
C ASP A 49 -3.09 -15.45 15.69
N ASP A 50 -2.59 -16.67 15.33
CA ASP A 50 -1.78 -17.53 16.22
C ASP A 50 -0.27 -17.32 15.97
N PHE A 51 0.27 -16.23 16.50
CA PHE A 51 1.71 -15.94 16.41
C PHE A 51 2.58 -17.01 17.06
N ALA A 52 2.07 -17.70 18.10
CA ALA A 52 2.81 -18.78 18.74
C ALA A 52 2.96 -20.00 17.83
N ALA A 53 1.93 -20.33 17.03
CA ALA A 53 2.04 -21.38 16.02
C ALA A 53 3.00 -20.99 14.90
N MET A 54 2.98 -19.74 14.45
CA MET A 54 3.91 -19.24 13.43
C MET A 54 5.37 -19.30 13.92
N ILE A 55 5.63 -18.90 15.16
CA ILE A 55 6.97 -18.96 15.76
C ILE A 55 7.45 -20.40 15.87
N ARG A 56 6.62 -21.33 16.37
CA ARG A 56 6.97 -22.76 16.39
C ARG A 56 7.29 -23.30 15.01
N PHE A 57 6.48 -22.95 14.01
CA PHE A 57 6.74 -23.33 12.61
C PHE A 57 8.10 -22.81 12.14
N ALA A 58 8.41 -21.54 12.43
CA ALA A 58 9.67 -20.91 12.06
C ALA A 58 10.88 -21.63 12.73
N GLU A 59 10.76 -22.01 13.99
CA GLU A 59 11.77 -22.77 14.72
C GLU A 59 11.96 -24.19 14.14
N GLU A 60 10.87 -24.92 13.94
CA GLU A 60 10.88 -26.30 13.43
C GLU A 60 11.41 -26.42 12.00
N ASN A 61 11.26 -25.34 11.19
CA ASN A 61 11.70 -25.30 9.80
C ASN A 61 12.96 -24.44 9.59
N GLU A 62 13.69 -24.13 10.65
CA GLU A 62 14.95 -23.37 10.59
C GLU A 62 14.83 -22.08 9.74
N VAL A 63 13.73 -21.34 9.91
CA VAL A 63 13.49 -20.07 9.21
C VAL A 63 14.50 -19.04 9.70
N GLY A 64 15.33 -18.54 8.78
CA GLY A 64 16.35 -17.54 9.09
C GLY A 64 15.84 -16.09 9.00
N LEU A 65 14.72 -15.86 8.29
CA LEU A 65 14.09 -14.55 8.17
C LEU A 65 12.58 -14.69 7.95
N THR A 66 11.79 -13.94 8.71
CA THR A 66 10.34 -13.79 8.46
C THR A 66 10.04 -12.41 7.90
N VAL A 67 9.24 -12.33 6.84
CA VAL A 67 8.83 -11.10 6.17
C VAL A 67 7.32 -10.92 6.31
N VAL A 68 6.89 -9.82 6.91
CA VAL A 68 5.46 -9.55 7.12
C VAL A 68 4.95 -8.65 6.00
N GLY A 69 4.03 -9.17 5.19
CA GLY A 69 3.46 -8.45 4.05
C GLY A 69 2.34 -7.49 4.44
N PRO A 70 1.21 -7.95 5.04
CA PRO A 70 0.05 -7.12 5.33
C PRO A 70 0.17 -6.32 6.64
N GLU A 71 -0.61 -5.25 6.72
CA GLU A 71 -0.64 -4.31 7.84
C GLU A 71 -1.29 -4.87 9.12
N ALA A 72 -2.27 -5.76 8.99
CA ALA A 72 -3.04 -6.25 10.13
C ALA A 72 -2.18 -7.04 11.15
N PRO A 73 -1.36 -8.02 10.77
CA PRO A 73 -0.44 -8.70 11.69
C PRO A 73 0.59 -7.74 12.31
N LEU A 74 1.08 -6.73 11.55
CA LEU A 74 1.99 -5.71 12.08
C LEU A 74 1.33 -4.91 13.21
N ALA A 75 0.11 -4.42 12.97
CA ALA A 75 -0.67 -3.69 13.96
C ALA A 75 -1.05 -4.56 15.18
N ALA A 76 -1.23 -5.86 14.97
CA ALA A 76 -1.48 -6.83 16.04
C ALA A 76 -0.24 -7.13 16.89
N GLY A 77 1.01 -6.94 16.34
CA GLY A 77 2.27 -7.08 17.09
C GLY A 77 3.04 -8.35 16.78
N ILE A 78 2.89 -8.91 15.58
CA ILE A 78 3.64 -10.11 15.16
C ILE A 78 5.16 -9.93 15.29
N VAL A 79 5.67 -8.72 14.94
CA VAL A 79 7.10 -8.42 15.02
C VAL A 79 7.60 -8.49 16.46
N ASP A 80 6.87 -7.90 17.40
CA ASP A 80 7.20 -7.96 18.83
C ASP A 80 7.24 -9.41 19.34
N ALA A 81 6.32 -10.26 18.89
CA ALA A 81 6.27 -11.67 19.28
C ALA A 81 7.47 -12.47 18.72
N PHE A 82 7.82 -12.27 17.46
CA PHE A 82 8.97 -12.93 16.81
C PHE A 82 10.30 -12.47 17.42
N GLU A 83 10.49 -11.17 17.63
CA GLU A 83 11.70 -10.63 18.29
C GLU A 83 11.85 -11.16 19.73
N ALA A 84 10.75 -11.24 20.49
CA ALA A 84 10.75 -11.80 21.84
C ALA A 84 11.13 -13.30 21.88
N ALA A 85 10.84 -14.04 20.81
CA ALA A 85 11.26 -15.42 20.62
C ALA A 85 12.67 -15.56 20.04
N GLY A 86 13.37 -14.47 19.78
CA GLY A 86 14.71 -14.46 19.16
C GLY A 86 14.72 -14.77 17.67
N GLN A 87 13.55 -14.70 17.01
CA GLN A 87 13.41 -14.91 15.58
C GLN A 87 13.62 -13.60 14.81
N LYS A 88 14.39 -13.67 13.70
CA LYS A 88 14.62 -12.52 12.82
C LYS A 88 13.37 -12.23 12.01
N VAL A 89 12.90 -10.97 12.04
CA VAL A 89 11.67 -10.56 11.37
C VAL A 89 11.82 -9.17 10.75
N PHE A 90 11.30 -9.01 9.54
CA PHE A 90 11.27 -7.74 8.82
C PHE A 90 9.87 -7.13 8.92
N GLY A 91 9.81 -5.93 9.46
CA GLY A 91 8.61 -5.11 9.63
C GLY A 91 8.71 -4.22 10.87
N PRO A 92 7.82 -3.22 11.02
CA PRO A 92 7.75 -2.40 12.21
C PRO A 92 7.09 -3.15 13.38
N ASN A 93 7.50 -2.84 14.60
CA ASN A 93 6.83 -3.33 15.80
C ASN A 93 5.42 -2.72 15.95
N LYS A 94 4.61 -3.27 16.86
CA LYS A 94 3.22 -2.87 17.09
C LYS A 94 3.03 -1.37 17.28
N LYS A 95 3.93 -0.71 18.04
CA LYS A 95 3.84 0.73 18.30
C LYS A 95 4.12 1.53 17.04
N ALA A 96 5.14 1.18 16.29
CA ALA A 96 5.49 1.86 15.04
C ALA A 96 4.44 1.60 13.93
N ALA A 97 3.81 0.43 13.92
CA ALA A 97 2.72 0.08 13.00
C ALA A 97 1.47 0.97 13.19
N GLN A 98 1.33 1.66 14.33
CA GLN A 98 0.27 2.65 14.52
C GLN A 98 0.34 3.80 13.51
N LEU A 99 1.49 4.03 12.87
CA LEU A 99 1.63 5.05 11.83
C LEU A 99 0.68 4.81 10.63
N GLU A 100 0.34 3.54 10.31
CA GLU A 100 -0.69 3.16 9.34
C GLU A 100 -2.03 2.86 10.01
N ALA A 101 -2.00 2.19 11.17
CA ALA A 101 -3.20 1.69 11.84
C ALA A 101 -4.05 2.81 12.49
N SER A 102 -3.46 3.97 12.82
CA SER A 102 -4.17 5.13 13.38
C SER A 102 -3.88 6.39 12.58
N LYS A 103 -4.93 6.99 12.02
CA LYS A 103 -4.83 8.27 11.29
C LYS A 103 -4.49 9.42 12.26
N VAL A 104 -5.06 9.37 13.46
CA VAL A 104 -4.79 10.35 14.52
C VAL A 104 -3.33 10.27 14.95
N PHE A 105 -2.81 9.07 15.23
CA PHE A 105 -1.39 8.90 15.55
C PHE A 105 -0.49 9.37 14.40
N CYS A 106 -0.82 9.03 13.16
CA CYS A 106 -0.11 9.48 11.97
C CYS A 106 -0.01 11.02 11.94
N LYS A 107 -1.14 11.71 12.10
CA LYS A 107 -1.19 13.18 12.10
C LYS A 107 -0.41 13.80 13.28
N GLN A 108 -0.44 13.19 14.45
CA GLN A 108 0.36 13.62 15.60
C GLN A 108 1.87 13.53 15.31
N ILE A 109 2.32 12.44 14.70
CA ILE A 109 3.73 12.27 14.28
C ILE A 109 4.10 13.30 13.21
N LEU A 110 3.25 13.52 12.19
CA LEU A 110 3.48 14.52 11.16
C LEU A 110 3.61 15.94 11.76
N LYS A 111 2.73 16.31 12.68
CA LYS A 111 2.78 17.59 13.42
C LYS A 111 4.06 17.69 14.24
N MET A 112 4.45 16.64 14.97
CA MET A 112 5.69 16.60 15.76
C MET A 112 6.94 16.72 14.88
N ALA A 113 6.92 16.12 13.70
CA ALA A 113 8.01 16.15 12.73
C ALA A 113 8.09 17.47 11.94
N GLY A 114 7.05 18.30 11.97
CA GLY A 114 6.94 19.49 11.11
C GLY A 114 6.74 19.14 9.64
N VAL A 115 6.22 17.94 9.34
CA VAL A 115 6.02 17.43 7.98
C VAL A 115 4.72 18.01 7.40
N PRO A 116 4.75 18.55 6.16
CA PRO A 116 3.54 19.09 5.51
C PRO A 116 2.48 18.01 5.29
N THR A 117 1.26 18.27 5.73
CA THR A 117 0.09 17.41 5.54
C THR A 117 -1.17 18.28 5.46
N ALA A 118 -2.30 17.67 5.12
CA ALA A 118 -3.61 18.32 5.18
C ALA A 118 -3.94 18.79 6.60
N ASP A 119 -4.50 20.00 6.73
CA ASP A 119 -5.07 20.46 7.99
C ASP A 119 -6.19 19.54 8.42
N TYR A 120 -6.25 19.22 9.72
CA TYR A 120 -7.19 18.22 10.22
C TYR A 120 -7.72 18.53 11.61
N ARG A 121 -8.84 17.91 11.94
CA ARG A 121 -9.39 17.87 13.30
C ARG A 121 -9.84 16.44 13.62
N ALA A 122 -9.52 15.96 14.82
CA ALA A 122 -9.93 14.64 15.30
C ALA A 122 -11.19 14.74 16.16
N PHE A 123 -12.06 13.73 16.08
CA PHE A 123 -13.33 13.67 16.78
C PHE A 123 -13.58 12.25 17.31
N THR A 124 -14.10 12.19 18.52
CA THR A 124 -14.70 11.00 19.13
C THR A 124 -16.21 11.12 19.27
N ASP A 125 -16.73 12.35 19.12
CA ASP A 125 -18.15 12.69 19.20
C ASP A 125 -18.63 13.20 17.83
N PRO A 126 -19.55 12.45 17.16
CA PRO A 126 -20.11 12.86 15.88
C PRO A 126 -20.88 14.19 15.96
N ASP A 127 -21.52 14.52 17.08
CA ASP A 127 -22.31 15.75 17.22
C ASP A 127 -21.41 16.98 17.16
N LEU A 128 -20.22 16.92 17.78
CA LEU A 128 -19.23 18.01 17.70
C LEU A 128 -18.67 18.18 16.27
N ALA A 129 -18.51 17.09 15.55
CA ALA A 129 -18.06 17.14 14.16
C ALA A 129 -19.14 17.75 13.23
N ILE A 130 -20.40 17.41 13.46
CA ILE A 130 -21.55 17.98 12.74
C ILE A 130 -21.66 19.49 13.05
N GLU A 131 -21.56 19.89 14.31
CA GLU A 131 -21.60 21.30 14.73
C GLU A 131 -20.50 22.10 14.02
N MET A 132 -19.26 21.62 14.01
CA MET A 132 -18.15 22.26 13.29
C MET A 132 -18.45 22.42 11.79
N LEU A 133 -19.05 21.40 11.13
CA LEU A 133 -19.43 21.51 9.72
C LEU A 133 -20.58 22.50 9.52
N GLU A 134 -21.58 22.53 10.41
CA GLU A 134 -22.70 23.49 10.37
C GLU A 134 -22.19 24.93 10.46
N GLU A 135 -21.27 25.20 11.37
CA GLU A 135 -20.63 26.51 11.53
C GLU A 135 -19.82 26.89 10.27
N ARG A 136 -19.03 25.96 9.72
CA ARG A 136 -18.22 26.19 8.52
C ARG A 136 -19.05 26.55 7.30
N PHE A 137 -20.24 25.96 7.16
CA PHE A 137 -21.16 26.17 6.04
C PHE A 137 -22.31 27.13 6.38
N ALA A 138 -22.26 27.83 7.53
CA ALA A 138 -23.26 28.79 7.93
C ALA A 138 -23.39 29.91 6.88
N GLY A 139 -24.64 30.10 6.38
CA GLY A 139 -24.96 31.17 5.42
C GLY A 139 -24.72 30.82 3.94
N ASP A 140 -24.06 29.74 3.60
CA ASP A 140 -23.84 29.33 2.19
C ASP A 140 -23.87 27.81 2.02
N SER A 141 -25.06 27.26 1.81
CA SER A 141 -25.26 25.82 1.57
C SER A 141 -24.77 25.37 0.17
N ALA A 142 -24.46 26.28 -0.72
CA ALA A 142 -23.96 26.01 -2.07
C ALA A 142 -22.41 26.01 -2.13
N ARG A 143 -21.74 26.35 -1.03
CA ARG A 143 -20.28 26.34 -0.96
C ARG A 143 -19.75 24.94 -1.20
N PRO A 144 -18.76 24.75 -2.09
CA PRO A 144 -18.13 23.45 -2.31
C PRO A 144 -17.55 22.88 -1.00
N CYS A 145 -17.79 21.61 -0.75
CA CYS A 145 -17.24 20.91 0.39
C CYS A 145 -15.86 20.34 0.03
N HIS A 146 -14.82 20.93 0.58
CA HIS A 146 -13.44 20.48 0.38
C HIS A 146 -12.92 19.79 1.63
N VAL A 147 -13.62 18.73 2.07
CA VAL A 147 -13.20 17.93 3.23
C VAL A 147 -13.14 16.45 2.89
N VAL A 148 -12.34 15.73 3.67
CA VAL A 148 -12.25 14.28 3.65
C VAL A 148 -12.50 13.78 5.07
N VAL A 149 -13.41 12.82 5.23
CA VAL A 149 -13.69 12.17 6.51
C VAL A 149 -13.02 10.80 6.51
N LYS A 150 -12.20 10.51 7.53
CA LYS A 150 -11.45 9.27 7.64
C LYS A 150 -11.66 8.61 8.99
N ALA A 151 -12.04 7.34 9.00
CA ALA A 151 -12.03 6.51 10.22
C ALA A 151 -10.60 6.30 10.71
N ASP A 152 -10.38 6.23 12.03
CA ASP A 152 -9.04 6.14 12.62
C ASP A 152 -8.41 4.75 12.50
N GLY A 153 -9.15 3.68 12.37
CA GLY A 153 -8.62 2.33 12.33
C GLY A 153 -8.30 1.80 10.93
N LEU A 154 -7.82 0.55 10.88
CA LEU A 154 -7.67 -0.20 9.63
C LEU A 154 -9.06 -0.51 9.06
N ALA A 155 -9.38 0.02 7.91
CA ALA A 155 -10.66 -0.16 7.22
C ALA A 155 -10.51 -0.65 5.78
N ALA A 156 -9.39 -1.32 5.46
CA ALA A 156 -9.08 -1.89 4.13
C ALA A 156 -9.29 -0.88 2.98
N GLY A 157 -8.87 0.38 3.19
CA GLY A 157 -9.05 1.47 2.20
C GLY A 157 -10.46 2.03 2.08
N LYS A 158 -11.45 1.49 2.81
CA LYS A 158 -12.87 1.89 2.72
C LYS A 158 -13.27 2.95 3.75
N GLY A 159 -12.44 3.21 4.75
CA GLY A 159 -12.69 4.19 5.81
C GLY A 159 -12.43 5.64 5.43
N VAL A 160 -12.27 5.96 4.13
CA VAL A 160 -11.97 7.31 3.62
C VAL A 160 -13.09 7.75 2.69
N THR A 161 -13.73 8.86 3.01
CA THR A 161 -14.80 9.47 2.20
C THR A 161 -14.38 10.86 1.76
N VAL A 162 -14.16 11.04 0.46
CA VAL A 162 -13.94 12.36 -0.17
C VAL A 162 -15.31 13.01 -0.37
N CYS A 163 -15.55 14.15 0.30
CA CYS A 163 -16.84 14.81 0.30
C CYS A 163 -16.86 15.96 -0.71
N HIS A 164 -17.82 15.94 -1.62
CA HIS A 164 -18.03 16.98 -2.62
C HIS A 164 -19.10 17.99 -2.17
N THR A 165 -20.02 17.55 -1.32
CA THR A 165 -21.11 18.35 -0.76
C THR A 165 -21.09 18.27 0.77
N LYS A 166 -21.72 19.25 1.42
CA LYS A 166 -21.93 19.20 2.87
C LYS A 166 -22.68 17.93 3.28
N GLN A 167 -23.64 17.49 2.49
CA GLN A 167 -24.42 16.28 2.79
C GLN A 167 -23.54 15.03 2.75
N ASP A 168 -22.60 14.90 1.80
CA ASP A 168 -21.64 13.79 1.77
C ASP A 168 -20.84 13.72 3.08
N ALA A 169 -20.42 14.89 3.60
CA ALA A 169 -19.66 14.96 4.85
C ALA A 169 -20.51 14.56 6.08
N LEU A 170 -21.76 15.01 6.13
CA LEU A 170 -22.70 14.62 7.18
C LEU A 170 -22.99 13.12 7.15
N ASP A 171 -23.27 12.56 5.96
CA ASP A 171 -23.53 11.15 5.78
C ASP A 171 -22.29 10.30 6.16
N ALA A 172 -21.10 10.77 5.84
CA ALA A 172 -19.85 10.10 6.22
C ALA A 172 -19.63 10.11 7.73
N ILE A 173 -19.91 11.21 8.42
CA ILE A 173 -19.81 11.31 9.89
C ILE A 173 -20.83 10.38 10.55
N GLU A 174 -22.08 10.37 10.08
CA GLU A 174 -23.11 9.45 10.59
C GLU A 174 -22.67 7.99 10.42
N ALA A 175 -22.26 7.59 9.21
CA ALA A 175 -21.86 6.23 8.92
C ALA A 175 -20.63 5.79 9.74
N ILE A 176 -19.60 6.63 9.83
CA ILE A 176 -18.34 6.28 10.51
C ILE A 176 -18.50 6.40 12.03
N GLY A 177 -18.95 7.57 12.52
CA GLY A 177 -18.90 7.91 13.92
C GLY A 177 -20.11 7.39 14.71
N ARG A 178 -21.33 7.42 14.13
CA ARG A 178 -22.56 7.03 14.82
C ARG A 178 -22.95 5.58 14.54
N ASP A 179 -23.08 5.20 13.27
CA ASP A 179 -23.45 3.84 12.87
C ASP A 179 -22.30 2.85 13.02
N ARG A 180 -21.05 3.36 13.11
CA ARG A 180 -19.82 2.59 13.26
C ARG A 180 -19.71 1.45 12.24
N VAL A 181 -19.96 1.77 10.98
CA VAL A 181 -19.91 0.78 9.90
C VAL A 181 -18.55 0.07 9.76
N PHE A 182 -17.49 0.64 10.37
CA PHE A 182 -16.15 0.05 10.48
C PHE A 182 -15.84 -0.47 11.90
N GLY A 183 -16.85 -0.68 12.74
CA GLY A 183 -16.69 -1.16 14.11
C GLY A 183 -15.85 -0.20 14.96
N GLU A 184 -14.91 -0.73 15.73
CA GLU A 184 -14.03 0.06 16.60
C GLU A 184 -13.16 1.08 15.84
N ALA A 185 -12.86 0.84 14.56
CA ALA A 185 -12.15 1.81 13.72
C ALA A 185 -12.91 3.14 13.52
N GLY A 186 -14.24 3.15 13.75
CA GLY A 186 -15.06 4.35 13.72
C GLY A 186 -15.22 5.04 15.09
N ALA A 187 -14.58 4.53 16.15
CA ALA A 187 -14.68 5.13 17.49
C ALA A 187 -14.00 6.51 17.56
N GLU A 188 -12.99 6.71 16.75
CA GLU A 188 -12.33 8.00 16.49
C GLU A 188 -12.24 8.20 14.98
N PHE A 189 -12.31 9.45 14.52
CA PHE A 189 -12.20 9.79 13.11
C PHE A 189 -11.64 11.19 12.94
N ILE A 190 -11.10 11.49 11.76
CA ILE A 190 -10.61 12.81 11.42
C ILE A 190 -11.42 13.40 10.27
N ILE A 191 -11.56 14.72 10.32
CA ILE A 191 -11.99 15.54 9.18
C ILE A 191 -10.80 16.38 8.77
N GLU A 192 -10.38 16.27 7.51
CA GLU A 192 -9.25 17.01 6.97
C GLU A 192 -9.62 17.80 5.72
N GLU A 193 -8.82 18.80 5.38
CA GLU A 193 -8.95 19.49 4.09
C GLU A 193 -8.74 18.50 2.94
N ARG A 194 -9.52 18.67 1.89
CA ARG A 194 -9.29 17.95 0.64
C ARG A 194 -8.15 18.59 -0.11
N LEU A 195 -7.05 17.86 -0.25
CA LEU A 195 -5.94 18.29 -1.10
C LEU A 195 -6.27 18.02 -2.57
N GLU A 196 -5.86 18.92 -3.44
CA GLU A 196 -5.98 18.80 -4.89
C GLU A 196 -4.59 18.78 -5.52
N GLY A 197 -4.38 17.83 -6.43
CA GLY A 197 -3.08 17.63 -7.08
C GLY A 197 -2.95 16.25 -7.69
N GLN A 198 -1.72 15.83 -7.90
CA GLN A 198 -1.38 14.50 -8.40
C GLN A 198 -0.83 13.63 -7.26
N GLU A 199 -1.39 12.45 -7.10
CA GLU A 199 -0.87 11.49 -6.11
C GLU A 199 0.41 10.84 -6.61
N ALA A 200 1.34 10.59 -5.69
CA ALA A 200 2.54 9.80 -5.92
C ALA A 200 2.91 9.01 -4.67
N SER A 201 3.64 7.91 -4.84
CA SER A 201 4.08 7.04 -3.77
C SER A 201 5.61 7.03 -3.72
N ILE A 202 6.16 7.39 -2.56
CA ILE A 202 7.58 7.24 -2.28
C ILE A 202 7.75 6.28 -1.11
N LEU A 203 8.41 5.17 -1.40
CA LEU A 203 8.74 4.15 -0.42
C LEU A 203 10.19 4.29 0.00
N ALA A 204 10.46 4.06 1.27
CA ALA A 204 11.81 3.96 1.79
C ALA A 204 11.94 2.74 2.69
N ILE A 205 13.10 2.11 2.65
CA ILE A 205 13.47 1.04 3.58
C ILE A 205 14.37 1.65 4.66
N THR A 206 14.11 1.31 5.91
CA THR A 206 14.90 1.86 7.03
C THR A 206 15.07 0.86 8.17
N ASP A 207 16.20 0.94 8.83
CA ASP A 207 16.50 0.25 10.10
C ASP A 207 16.31 1.16 11.33
N GLY A 208 15.74 2.37 11.11
CA GLY A 208 15.54 3.40 12.14
C GLY A 208 16.74 4.33 12.34
N LYS A 209 17.81 4.17 11.55
CA LYS A 209 19.01 5.02 11.53
C LYS A 209 19.35 5.46 10.12
N THR A 210 19.38 4.50 9.20
CA THR A 210 19.65 4.67 7.78
C THR A 210 18.35 4.59 7.01
N ILE A 211 18.23 5.38 5.96
CA ILE A 211 17.08 5.39 5.05
C ILE A 211 17.59 5.14 3.63
N VAL A 212 16.97 4.23 2.93
CA VAL A 212 17.20 3.94 1.52
C VAL A 212 15.89 4.17 0.77
N THR A 213 15.83 5.28 0.04
CA THR A 213 14.65 5.66 -0.74
C THR A 213 14.59 4.82 -2.02
N LEU A 214 13.42 4.24 -2.30
CA LEU A 214 13.16 3.44 -3.50
C LEU A 214 12.72 4.36 -4.65
N PRO A 215 12.81 3.91 -5.92
CA PRO A 215 12.27 4.66 -7.04
C PRO A 215 10.79 5.00 -6.84
N ALA A 216 10.41 6.24 -7.14
CA ALA A 216 9.03 6.67 -7.02
C ALA A 216 8.08 5.81 -7.86
N ALA A 217 6.89 5.58 -7.36
CA ALA A 217 5.82 4.85 -8.04
C ALA A 217 4.54 5.68 -8.07
N GLN A 218 3.62 5.33 -8.93
CA GLN A 218 2.29 5.93 -8.98
C GLN A 218 1.22 4.85 -9.11
N ASP A 219 0.28 4.86 -8.17
CA ASP A 219 -0.88 3.98 -8.12
C ASP A 219 -2.10 4.62 -8.80
N HIS A 220 -3.07 3.76 -9.13
CA HIS A 220 -4.38 4.13 -9.67
C HIS A 220 -5.46 3.61 -8.71
N LYS A 221 -5.79 4.41 -7.68
CA LYS A 221 -6.72 4.01 -6.60
C LYS A 221 -8.19 3.92 -7.01
N PRO A 222 -8.75 4.86 -7.83
CA PRO A 222 -10.15 4.74 -8.26
C PRO A 222 -10.39 3.54 -9.18
N ALA A 223 -11.58 2.95 -9.07
CA ALA A 223 -11.93 1.73 -9.79
C ALA A 223 -11.99 1.90 -11.31
N GLY A 224 -12.49 3.04 -11.82
CA GLY A 224 -12.70 3.27 -13.24
C GLY A 224 -11.64 4.13 -13.91
N ASP A 225 -11.59 4.02 -15.24
CA ASP A 225 -10.73 4.84 -16.09
C ASP A 225 -11.00 6.33 -15.87
N GLY A 226 -9.95 7.16 -16.00
CA GLY A 226 -10.04 8.59 -15.71
C GLY A 226 -10.19 8.93 -14.23
N ASP A 227 -9.82 8.03 -13.34
CA ASP A 227 -9.89 8.17 -11.88
C ASP A 227 -11.31 8.41 -11.35
N ILE A 228 -12.30 7.73 -11.91
CA ILE A 228 -13.69 7.81 -11.48
C ILE A 228 -14.13 6.58 -10.68
N GLY A 229 -15.19 6.75 -9.89
CA GLY A 229 -15.75 5.68 -9.06
C GLY A 229 -15.11 5.57 -7.68
N PRO A 230 -15.44 4.51 -6.92
CA PRO A 230 -14.95 4.32 -5.56
C PRO A 230 -13.45 4.02 -5.54
N ASN A 231 -12.79 4.40 -4.45
CA ASN A 231 -11.42 4.00 -4.19
C ASN A 231 -11.31 2.49 -3.95
N THR A 232 -10.18 1.95 -4.34
CA THR A 232 -9.82 0.52 -4.22
C THR A 232 -8.49 0.38 -3.48
N GLY A 233 -7.98 -0.84 -3.37
CA GLY A 233 -6.61 -1.09 -2.92
C GLY A 233 -5.54 -0.79 -3.98
N GLY A 234 -5.92 -0.25 -5.15
CA GLY A 234 -5.06 -0.01 -6.31
C GLY A 234 -5.41 -0.93 -7.47
N MET A 235 -5.65 -0.33 -8.64
CA MET A 235 -5.99 -1.04 -9.89
C MET A 235 -4.78 -1.21 -10.81
N GLY A 236 -3.64 -0.71 -10.41
CA GLY A 236 -2.38 -0.81 -11.11
C GLY A 236 -1.41 0.27 -10.67
N ALA A 237 -0.14 0.03 -10.88
CA ALA A 237 0.92 0.96 -10.56
C ALA A 237 2.06 0.89 -11.57
N TYR A 238 2.87 1.92 -11.63
CA TYR A 238 4.07 1.93 -12.46
C TYR A 238 5.22 2.67 -11.77
N SER A 239 6.43 2.33 -12.14
CA SER A 239 7.67 2.92 -11.62
C SER A 239 8.76 2.93 -12.71
N PRO A 240 9.56 4.01 -12.86
CA PRO A 240 9.42 5.26 -12.14
C PRO A 240 8.25 6.09 -12.66
N THR A 241 7.76 7.02 -11.84
CA THR A 241 6.77 8.00 -12.28
C THR A 241 7.45 9.33 -12.64
N PRO A 242 7.14 9.91 -13.80
CA PRO A 242 7.67 11.24 -14.15
C PRO A 242 7.02 12.39 -13.37
N ALA A 243 6.00 12.10 -12.55
CA ALA A 243 5.40 13.07 -11.64
C ALA A 243 6.33 13.53 -10.53
N VAL A 244 7.41 12.77 -10.26
CA VAL A 244 8.39 13.03 -9.19
C VAL A 244 9.78 13.00 -9.81
N SER A 245 10.48 14.12 -9.77
CA SER A 245 11.88 14.23 -10.20
C SER A 245 12.85 13.69 -9.14
N ASP A 246 14.13 13.51 -9.49
CA ASP A 246 15.17 13.14 -8.53
C ASP A 246 15.33 14.22 -7.43
N GLU A 247 15.17 15.50 -7.79
CA GLU A 247 15.19 16.63 -6.85
C GLU A 247 14.01 16.55 -5.86
N ASP A 248 12.84 16.14 -6.36
CA ASP A 248 11.65 15.90 -5.51
C ASP A 248 11.86 14.74 -4.56
N VAL A 249 12.48 13.64 -5.01
CA VAL A 249 12.81 12.50 -4.16
C VAL A 249 13.75 12.93 -3.03
N GLN A 250 14.80 13.69 -3.36
CA GLN A 250 15.72 14.22 -2.36
C GLN A 250 15.00 15.15 -1.37
N TRP A 251 14.14 16.03 -1.87
CA TRP A 251 13.37 16.92 -1.02
C TRP A 251 12.46 16.13 -0.05
N VAL A 252 11.79 15.09 -0.53
CA VAL A 252 10.93 14.21 0.29
C VAL A 252 11.77 13.48 1.34
N GLU A 253 12.95 13.00 0.99
CA GLU A 253 13.86 12.37 1.96
C GLU A 253 14.21 13.33 3.08
N GLU A 254 14.66 14.55 2.74
CA GLU A 254 15.13 15.56 3.71
C GLU A 254 13.98 16.16 4.54
N ASN A 255 12.80 16.38 3.96
CA ASN A 255 11.72 17.15 4.59
C ASN A 255 10.53 16.28 5.08
N ILE A 256 10.45 15.01 4.65
CA ILE A 256 9.35 14.12 5.02
C ILE A 256 9.89 12.86 5.73
N LEU A 257 10.73 12.06 5.06
CA LEU A 257 11.11 10.74 5.58
C LEU A 257 12.01 10.84 6.81
N VAL A 258 13.11 11.59 6.72
CA VAL A 258 14.07 11.78 7.83
C VAL A 258 13.40 12.40 9.05
N PRO A 259 12.64 13.52 8.94
CA PRO A 259 11.92 14.09 10.08
C PRO A 259 10.93 13.12 10.72
N THR A 260 10.21 12.32 9.91
CA THR A 260 9.25 11.33 10.40
C THR A 260 9.93 10.23 11.22
N ILE A 261 11.01 9.62 10.70
CA ILE A 261 11.75 8.59 11.42
C ILE A 261 12.35 9.16 12.71
N HIS A 262 12.84 10.40 12.66
CA HIS A 262 13.35 11.09 13.86
C HIS A 262 12.24 11.32 14.91
N ALA A 263 11.07 11.78 14.48
CA ALA A 263 9.94 12.01 15.36
C ALA A 263 9.43 10.70 16.00
N LEU A 264 9.32 9.62 15.22
CA LEU A 264 8.99 8.30 15.74
C LEU A 264 9.98 7.83 16.80
N LYS A 265 11.28 7.96 16.54
CA LYS A 265 12.33 7.61 17.52
C LYS A 265 12.22 8.46 18.79
N LYS A 266 11.99 9.76 18.65
CA LYS A 266 11.81 10.69 19.78
C LYS A 266 10.54 10.38 20.59
N ASN A 267 9.49 9.90 19.93
CA ASN A 267 8.24 9.46 20.56
C ASN A 267 8.37 8.09 21.27
N GLY A 268 9.54 7.43 21.22
CA GLY A 268 9.73 6.10 21.81
C GLY A 268 9.11 4.96 20.97
N THR A 269 8.90 5.20 19.69
CA THR A 269 8.37 4.26 18.70
C THR A 269 9.36 4.11 17.52
N PRO A 270 10.58 3.59 17.74
CA PRO A 270 11.56 3.44 16.66
C PRO A 270 10.97 2.58 15.55
N PHE A 271 11.21 2.98 14.30
CA PHE A 271 10.64 2.34 13.12
C PHE A 271 11.70 1.55 12.37
N LYS A 272 11.39 0.31 11.99
CA LYS A 272 12.15 -0.52 11.05
C LYS A 272 11.21 -1.09 10.00
N GLY A 273 11.68 -1.27 8.78
CA GLY A 273 10.89 -1.83 7.68
C GLY A 273 10.68 -0.86 6.54
N VAL A 274 9.55 -0.95 5.87
CA VAL A 274 9.17 -0.06 4.77
C VAL A 274 8.31 1.09 5.30
N LEU A 275 8.77 2.31 5.11
CA LEU A 275 7.98 3.53 5.28
C LEU A 275 7.49 3.96 3.90
N TYR A 276 6.21 3.82 3.64
CA TYR A 276 5.57 4.25 2.41
C TYR A 276 4.84 5.57 2.65
N ALA A 277 5.32 6.64 2.05
CA ALA A 277 4.67 7.95 2.05
C ALA A 277 3.75 8.08 0.82
N GLY A 278 2.43 8.13 1.05
CA GLY A 278 1.45 8.57 0.07
C GLY A 278 1.43 10.09 0.03
N LEU A 279 1.75 10.67 -1.12
CA LEU A 279 1.94 12.11 -1.29
C LEU A 279 0.90 12.70 -2.24
N MET A 280 0.50 13.94 -1.96
CA MET A 280 -0.18 14.80 -2.91
C MET A 280 0.78 15.90 -3.37
N ILE A 281 1.06 15.95 -4.67
CA ILE A 281 1.83 17.02 -5.31
C ILE A 281 0.86 18.14 -5.60
N THR A 282 0.91 19.20 -4.78
CA THR A 282 0.03 20.36 -4.89
C THR A 282 0.78 21.56 -5.46
N PRO A 283 0.09 22.62 -5.93
CA PRO A 283 0.74 23.88 -6.31
C PRO A 283 1.55 24.54 -5.19
N MET A 284 1.22 24.22 -3.93
CA MET A 284 1.89 24.74 -2.72
C MET A 284 3.04 23.85 -2.24
N GLY A 285 3.38 22.79 -2.99
CA GLY A 285 4.38 21.79 -2.63
C GLY A 285 3.78 20.43 -2.29
N MET A 286 4.63 19.50 -1.87
CA MET A 286 4.21 18.15 -1.54
C MET A 286 3.66 18.08 -0.11
N LYS A 287 2.54 17.38 0.06
CA LYS A 287 1.91 17.11 1.36
C LYS A 287 1.70 15.61 1.53
N VAL A 288 1.94 15.11 2.75
CA VAL A 288 1.66 13.71 3.09
C VAL A 288 0.16 13.50 3.25
N LEU A 289 -0.40 12.54 2.51
CA LEU A 289 -1.78 12.09 2.65
C LEU A 289 -1.91 11.07 3.78
N GLU A 290 -1.00 10.10 3.80
CA GLU A 290 -0.96 8.99 4.75
C GLU A 290 0.40 8.29 4.69
N TYR A 291 0.69 7.49 5.72
CA TYR A 291 1.76 6.50 5.67
C TYR A 291 1.17 5.10 5.62
N ASN A 292 1.87 4.20 4.91
CA ASN A 292 1.76 2.77 5.08
C ASN A 292 3.10 2.25 5.63
N VAL A 293 3.06 1.17 6.41
CA VAL A 293 4.25 0.65 7.13
C VAL A 293 4.75 -0.68 6.55
N ARG A 294 4.45 -0.91 5.29
CA ARG A 294 4.76 -2.13 4.52
C ARG A 294 4.88 -1.77 3.05
N PHE A 295 5.35 -2.72 2.23
CA PHE A 295 5.30 -2.54 0.78
C PHE A 295 3.87 -2.27 0.31
N GLY A 296 3.72 -1.42 -0.72
CA GLY A 296 2.45 -1.19 -1.39
C GLY A 296 1.98 -2.41 -2.18
N ASP A 297 0.71 -2.46 -2.48
CA ASP A 297 0.11 -3.43 -3.40
C ASP A 297 -0.95 -2.69 -4.23
N PRO A 298 -0.65 -2.34 -5.51
CA PRO A 298 0.26 -3.05 -6.41
C PRO A 298 1.63 -2.39 -6.67
N GLU A 299 2.17 -1.47 -5.87
CA GLU A 299 3.48 -0.83 -6.14
C GLU A 299 4.66 -1.78 -5.97
N CYS A 300 4.55 -2.78 -5.10
CA CYS A 300 5.59 -3.75 -4.83
C CYS A 300 6.00 -4.50 -6.11
N GLN A 301 5.04 -4.89 -6.93
CA GLN A 301 5.26 -5.69 -8.13
C GLN A 301 6.20 -4.98 -9.14
N PRO A 302 5.92 -3.76 -9.61
CA PRO A 302 6.82 -3.05 -10.53
C PRO A 302 8.16 -2.69 -9.88
N LEU A 303 8.19 -2.39 -8.56
CA LEU A 303 9.43 -2.11 -7.86
C LEU A 303 10.34 -3.34 -7.81
N LEU A 304 9.81 -4.52 -7.44
CA LEU A 304 10.60 -5.73 -7.33
C LEU A 304 11.06 -6.30 -8.70
N MET A 305 10.29 -6.07 -9.76
CA MET A 305 10.76 -6.39 -11.12
C MET A 305 11.96 -5.54 -11.54
N ARG A 306 12.05 -4.30 -11.04
CA ARG A 306 13.16 -3.40 -11.32
C ARG A 306 14.37 -3.58 -10.38
N LEU A 307 14.18 -4.20 -9.21
CA LEU A 307 15.27 -4.41 -8.25
C LEU A 307 16.27 -5.43 -8.79
N GLN A 308 17.54 -5.05 -8.94
CA GLN A 308 18.63 -5.94 -9.38
C GLN A 308 19.43 -6.51 -8.21
N SER A 309 19.53 -5.79 -7.11
CA SER A 309 20.19 -6.26 -5.88
C SER A 309 19.44 -7.42 -5.24
N ASP A 310 20.15 -8.25 -4.49
CA ASP A 310 19.56 -9.30 -3.67
C ASP A 310 18.68 -8.68 -2.58
N ILE A 311 17.38 -8.96 -2.63
CA ILE A 311 16.44 -8.41 -1.66
C ILE A 311 16.68 -8.97 -0.24
N VAL A 312 17.22 -10.18 -0.13
CA VAL A 312 17.47 -10.83 1.18
C VAL A 312 18.52 -10.06 1.96
N ASP A 313 19.59 -9.57 1.30
CA ASP A 313 20.61 -8.76 1.92
C ASP A 313 20.01 -7.46 2.52
N ILE A 314 19.08 -6.84 1.78
CA ILE A 314 18.39 -5.62 2.22
C ILE A 314 17.48 -5.89 3.43
N LEU A 315 16.65 -6.94 3.34
CA LEU A 315 15.69 -7.26 4.39
C LEU A 315 16.38 -7.70 5.69
N GLU A 316 17.46 -8.50 5.59
CA GLU A 316 18.26 -8.89 6.74
C GLU A 316 18.99 -7.68 7.37
N ALA A 317 19.60 -6.81 6.56
CA ALA A 317 20.27 -5.63 7.06
C ALA A 317 19.33 -4.71 7.85
N VAL A 318 18.08 -4.60 7.44
CA VAL A 318 17.04 -3.86 8.19
C VAL A 318 16.74 -4.55 9.51
N ALA A 319 16.48 -5.86 9.48
CA ALA A 319 16.16 -6.63 10.70
C ALA A 319 17.30 -6.55 11.72
N ASP A 320 18.55 -6.61 11.26
CA ASP A 320 19.76 -6.55 12.09
C ASP A 320 20.15 -5.12 12.51
N GLY A 321 19.57 -4.07 11.90
CA GLY A 321 19.91 -2.67 12.15
C GLY A 321 21.27 -2.29 11.58
N GLU A 322 21.65 -2.84 10.44
CA GLU A 322 22.92 -2.75 9.75
C GLU A 322 22.78 -2.25 8.29
N LEU A 323 21.70 -1.53 7.99
CA LEU A 323 21.41 -1.04 6.63
C LEU A 323 22.53 -0.11 6.07
N ASP A 324 23.30 0.52 6.94
CA ASP A 324 24.45 1.33 6.58
C ASP A 324 25.67 0.53 6.09
N ARG A 325 25.62 -0.79 6.19
CA ARG A 325 26.73 -1.69 5.79
C ARG A 325 26.55 -2.32 4.42
N ILE A 326 25.36 -2.22 3.82
CA ILE A 326 25.12 -2.76 2.49
C ILE A 326 25.36 -1.69 1.41
N GLU A 327 25.70 -2.14 0.21
CA GLU A 327 25.76 -1.26 -0.94
C GLU A 327 24.37 -0.75 -1.31
N PRO A 328 24.21 0.48 -1.81
CA PRO A 328 22.94 1.00 -2.28
C PRO A 328 22.29 0.06 -3.31
N PRO A 329 20.99 -0.22 -3.19
CA PRO A 329 20.29 -1.11 -4.12
C PRO A 329 20.41 -0.64 -5.57
N GLN A 330 20.72 -1.59 -6.46
CA GLN A 330 20.81 -1.37 -7.90
C GLN A 330 19.45 -1.62 -8.56
N TRP A 331 19.09 -0.80 -9.52
CA TRP A 331 17.81 -0.82 -10.17
C TRP A 331 17.95 -1.00 -11.69
N ASP A 332 17.08 -1.79 -12.29
CA ASP A 332 16.90 -1.82 -13.74
C ASP A 332 16.42 -0.42 -14.18
N PRO A 333 17.10 0.23 -15.14
CA PRO A 333 16.70 1.53 -15.63
C PRO A 333 15.36 1.50 -16.38
N ARG A 334 14.93 0.32 -16.82
CA ARG A 334 13.65 0.17 -17.53
C ARG A 334 12.47 0.41 -16.60
N PRO A 335 11.44 1.15 -17.05
CA PRO A 335 10.17 1.24 -16.34
C PRO A 335 9.47 -0.12 -16.23
N ALA A 336 8.65 -0.25 -15.19
CA ALA A 336 7.73 -1.36 -15.00
C ALA A 336 6.30 -0.84 -14.83
N CYS A 337 5.33 -1.60 -15.35
CA CYS A 337 3.90 -1.32 -15.24
C CYS A 337 3.16 -2.58 -14.77
N CYS A 338 2.36 -2.46 -13.72
CA CYS A 338 1.48 -3.50 -13.20
C CYS A 338 0.03 -3.15 -13.47
N VAL A 339 -0.71 -4.04 -14.12
CA VAL A 339 -2.15 -3.92 -14.36
C VAL A 339 -2.87 -4.95 -13.50
N VAL A 340 -3.79 -4.49 -12.65
CA VAL A 340 -4.58 -5.38 -11.80
C VAL A 340 -5.83 -5.85 -12.55
N ILE A 341 -6.02 -7.17 -12.62
CA ILE A 341 -7.27 -7.78 -13.10
C ILE A 341 -8.12 -8.13 -11.88
N ALA A 342 -9.36 -7.65 -11.85
CA ALA A 342 -10.28 -7.78 -10.73
C ALA A 342 -11.54 -8.58 -11.07
N SER A 343 -12.21 -9.08 -10.04
CA SER A 343 -13.50 -9.73 -10.12
C SER A 343 -14.62 -8.70 -10.32
N GLN A 344 -15.62 -9.02 -11.13
CA GLN A 344 -16.81 -8.17 -11.34
C GLN A 344 -17.49 -7.85 -9.99
N GLY A 345 -17.74 -6.56 -9.77
CA GLY A 345 -18.33 -6.03 -8.54
C GLY A 345 -17.32 -5.45 -7.55
N TYR A 346 -16.03 -5.76 -7.66
CA TYR A 346 -14.99 -5.12 -6.85
C TYR A 346 -14.94 -3.59 -7.11
N PRO A 347 -14.77 -2.72 -6.08
CA PRO A 347 -14.48 -2.99 -4.67
C PRO A 347 -15.70 -3.31 -3.78
N GLY A 348 -16.89 -3.39 -4.35
CA GLY A 348 -18.10 -3.84 -3.66
C GLY A 348 -18.16 -5.38 -3.52
N SER A 349 -19.35 -5.93 -3.50
CA SER A 349 -19.56 -7.39 -3.42
C SER A 349 -19.21 -8.07 -4.74
N TYR A 350 -18.48 -9.15 -4.69
CA TYR A 350 -18.07 -9.94 -5.85
C TYR A 350 -18.25 -11.44 -5.59
N LYS A 351 -18.30 -12.21 -6.69
CA LYS A 351 -18.31 -13.67 -6.64
C LYS A 351 -16.92 -14.22 -6.92
N THR A 352 -16.61 -15.38 -6.35
CA THR A 352 -15.36 -16.10 -6.49
C THR A 352 -15.59 -17.52 -7.04
N GLY A 353 -14.50 -18.29 -7.26
CA GLY A 353 -14.57 -19.68 -7.74
C GLY A 353 -14.60 -19.80 -9.26
N TYR A 354 -14.39 -18.73 -10.02
CA TYR A 354 -14.29 -18.78 -11.47
C TYR A 354 -12.91 -19.27 -11.90
N GLU A 355 -12.86 -20.26 -12.81
CA GLU A 355 -11.63 -20.79 -13.41
C GLU A 355 -10.92 -19.68 -14.22
N ILE A 356 -9.64 -19.47 -13.92
CA ILE A 356 -8.76 -18.55 -14.62
C ILE A 356 -8.06 -19.29 -15.74
N ARG A 357 -8.09 -18.76 -16.95
CA ARG A 357 -7.48 -19.35 -18.15
C ARG A 357 -6.44 -18.42 -18.76
N GLY A 358 -5.49 -18.97 -19.50
CA GLY A 358 -4.50 -18.23 -20.25
C GLY A 358 -3.31 -17.71 -19.44
N LEU A 359 -3.10 -18.23 -18.22
CA LEU A 359 -1.97 -17.83 -17.38
C LEU A 359 -0.62 -18.19 -18.02
N GLU A 360 -0.48 -19.40 -18.60
CA GLU A 360 0.73 -19.83 -19.27
C GLU A 360 1.04 -18.99 -20.52
N ASP A 361 0.01 -18.62 -21.29
CA ASP A 361 0.18 -17.75 -22.45
C ASP A 361 0.62 -16.34 -22.02
N ALA A 362 0.06 -15.82 -20.93
CA ALA A 362 0.45 -14.52 -20.37
C ALA A 362 1.89 -14.53 -19.84
N ASP A 363 2.30 -15.57 -19.12
CA ASP A 363 3.68 -15.72 -18.61
C ASP A 363 4.70 -15.94 -19.75
N SER A 364 4.26 -16.35 -20.94
CA SER A 364 5.13 -16.49 -22.13
C SER A 364 5.46 -15.15 -22.82
N VAL A 365 4.75 -14.07 -22.46
CA VAL A 365 5.05 -12.73 -23.00
C VAL A 365 6.37 -12.23 -22.42
N GLU A 366 7.27 -11.77 -23.28
CA GLU A 366 8.62 -11.37 -22.88
C GLU A 366 8.60 -10.20 -21.86
N ASN A 367 9.45 -10.28 -20.85
CA ASN A 367 9.56 -9.31 -19.76
C ASN A 367 8.29 -9.12 -18.90
N VAL A 368 7.40 -10.09 -18.92
CA VAL A 368 6.17 -10.12 -18.10
C VAL A 368 6.29 -11.15 -16.99
N LYS A 369 5.68 -10.84 -15.84
CA LYS A 369 5.37 -11.79 -14.75
C LYS A 369 3.94 -11.54 -14.27
N VAL A 370 3.17 -12.63 -14.17
CA VAL A 370 1.84 -12.61 -13.59
C VAL A 370 1.94 -12.90 -12.09
N PHE A 371 1.65 -11.90 -11.26
CA PHE A 371 1.58 -12.07 -9.81
C PHE A 371 0.15 -12.37 -9.37
N HIS A 372 -0.02 -13.45 -8.63
CA HIS A 372 -1.29 -13.88 -8.09
C HIS A 372 -1.61 -13.13 -6.79
N ALA A 373 -2.87 -12.71 -6.64
CA ALA A 373 -3.42 -12.14 -5.42
C ALA A 373 -4.61 -13.00 -4.97
N GLY A 374 -5.83 -12.60 -5.27
CA GLY A 374 -7.03 -13.34 -4.94
C GLY A 374 -7.24 -14.59 -5.79
N THR A 375 -6.35 -15.55 -5.68
CA THR A 375 -6.41 -16.84 -6.38
C THR A 375 -6.27 -18.01 -5.41
N SER A 376 -6.91 -19.13 -5.72
CA SER A 376 -6.78 -20.39 -4.99
C SER A 376 -6.80 -21.58 -5.95
N LEU A 377 -6.37 -22.74 -5.49
CA LEU A 377 -6.56 -23.99 -6.22
C LEU A 377 -8.03 -24.40 -6.16
N GLY A 378 -8.50 -25.02 -7.25
CA GLY A 378 -9.87 -25.50 -7.33
C GLY A 378 -10.19 -26.56 -6.27
N GLN A 379 -11.35 -26.50 -5.68
CA GLN A 379 -11.75 -27.40 -4.59
C GLN A 379 -11.79 -28.89 -5.03
N PHE A 380 -12.23 -29.17 -6.25
CA PHE A 380 -12.38 -30.52 -6.78
C PHE A 380 -11.28 -30.91 -7.78
N ASP A 381 -10.58 -29.94 -8.31
CA ASP A 381 -9.50 -30.12 -9.27
C ASP A 381 -8.38 -29.14 -8.89
N LYS A 382 -7.36 -29.66 -8.22
CA LYS A 382 -6.26 -28.85 -7.70
C LYS A 382 -5.29 -28.37 -8.80
N ASP A 383 -5.44 -28.86 -10.01
CA ASP A 383 -4.67 -28.36 -11.15
C ASP A 383 -5.28 -27.07 -11.73
N ARG A 384 -6.53 -26.74 -11.35
CA ARG A 384 -7.18 -25.52 -11.77
C ARG A 384 -6.95 -24.38 -10.78
N ILE A 385 -6.66 -23.21 -11.33
CA ILE A 385 -6.59 -21.98 -10.58
C ILE A 385 -7.91 -21.25 -10.71
N VAL A 386 -8.47 -20.81 -9.57
CA VAL A 386 -9.76 -20.13 -9.52
C VAL A 386 -9.64 -18.79 -8.76
N THR A 387 -10.55 -17.87 -9.03
CA THR A 387 -10.65 -16.60 -8.31
C THR A 387 -11.08 -16.84 -6.86
N SER A 388 -10.42 -16.14 -5.90
CA SER A 388 -10.75 -16.18 -4.47
C SER A 388 -10.83 -14.78 -3.83
N GLY A 389 -10.62 -13.71 -4.62
CA GLY A 389 -10.62 -12.34 -4.11
C GLY A 389 -11.15 -11.32 -5.10
N GLY A 390 -11.14 -10.06 -4.69
CA GLY A 390 -11.55 -8.92 -5.50
C GLY A 390 -10.50 -8.52 -6.52
N ARG A 391 -9.27 -8.19 -6.08
CA ARG A 391 -8.08 -8.10 -6.94
C ARG A 391 -7.53 -9.51 -7.08
N VAL A 392 -7.42 -9.98 -8.30
CA VAL A 392 -7.14 -11.40 -8.58
C VAL A 392 -5.71 -11.60 -9.05
N LEU A 393 -5.27 -10.81 -10.01
CA LEU A 393 -3.93 -10.88 -10.60
C LEU A 393 -3.33 -9.49 -10.76
N GLY A 394 -2.00 -9.38 -10.66
CA GLY A 394 -1.21 -8.22 -11.05
C GLY A 394 -0.29 -8.58 -12.20
N VAL A 395 -0.65 -8.22 -13.42
CA VAL A 395 0.16 -8.48 -14.62
C VAL A 395 1.19 -7.38 -14.75
N THR A 396 2.46 -7.74 -14.56
CA THR A 396 3.54 -6.75 -14.45
C THR A 396 4.57 -6.96 -15.55
N ALA A 397 4.93 -5.89 -16.25
CA ALA A 397 5.88 -5.92 -17.36
C ALA A 397 6.97 -4.85 -17.22
N LEU A 398 8.19 -5.18 -17.70
CA LEU A 398 9.25 -4.21 -17.98
C LEU A 398 9.21 -3.79 -19.45
N GLY A 399 9.58 -2.53 -19.73
CA GLY A 399 9.73 -2.03 -21.10
C GLY A 399 10.80 -0.94 -21.17
N ASN A 400 11.37 -0.64 -22.33
CA ASN A 400 12.37 0.42 -22.47
C ASN A 400 11.77 1.82 -22.22
N THR A 401 10.45 1.93 -22.34
CA THR A 401 9.65 3.12 -22.01
C THR A 401 8.42 2.70 -21.20
N VAL A 402 7.80 3.64 -20.49
CA VAL A 402 6.52 3.38 -19.79
C VAL A 402 5.45 2.87 -20.76
N ALA A 403 5.40 3.41 -21.99
CA ALA A 403 4.46 2.98 -23.02
C ALA A 403 4.70 1.53 -23.47
N GLU A 404 5.96 1.09 -23.60
CA GLU A 404 6.29 -0.29 -23.91
C GLU A 404 5.93 -1.21 -22.75
N ALA A 405 6.27 -0.85 -21.50
CA ALA A 405 5.89 -1.62 -20.31
C ALA A 405 4.36 -1.78 -20.22
N LYS A 406 3.60 -0.68 -20.45
CA LYS A 406 2.14 -0.73 -20.56
C LYS A 406 1.69 -1.70 -21.64
N THR A 407 2.20 -1.57 -22.87
CA THR A 407 1.80 -2.42 -23.99
C THR A 407 2.04 -3.89 -23.70
N SER A 408 3.21 -4.25 -23.16
CA SER A 408 3.53 -5.63 -22.79
C SER A 408 2.62 -6.18 -21.71
N ALA A 409 2.33 -5.37 -20.66
CA ALA A 409 1.41 -5.76 -19.61
C ALA A 409 -0.01 -6.04 -20.15
N TYR A 410 -0.55 -5.14 -20.99
CA TYR A 410 -1.89 -5.34 -21.58
C TYR A 410 -1.93 -6.48 -22.60
N THR A 411 -0.85 -6.73 -23.37
CA THR A 411 -0.75 -7.91 -24.23
C THR A 411 -0.91 -9.22 -23.43
N ALA A 412 -0.27 -9.28 -22.25
CA ALA A 412 -0.43 -10.43 -21.38
C ALA A 412 -1.82 -10.47 -20.69
N VAL A 413 -2.39 -9.31 -20.34
CA VAL A 413 -3.77 -9.21 -19.82
C VAL A 413 -4.78 -9.80 -20.82
N GLU A 414 -4.62 -9.55 -22.11
CA GLU A 414 -5.51 -10.07 -23.17
C GLU A 414 -5.51 -11.61 -23.28
N CYS A 415 -4.43 -12.27 -22.83
CA CYS A 415 -4.38 -13.73 -22.77
C CYS A 415 -5.25 -14.31 -21.65
N ILE A 416 -5.51 -13.54 -20.58
CA ILE A 416 -6.14 -14.01 -19.34
C ILE A 416 -7.64 -13.75 -19.36
N ALA A 417 -8.43 -14.77 -19.02
CA ALA A 417 -9.88 -14.62 -18.96
C ALA A 417 -10.54 -15.49 -17.90
N TRP A 418 -11.56 -14.95 -17.25
CA TRP A 418 -12.58 -15.66 -16.50
C TRP A 418 -13.92 -14.89 -16.59
N ASN A 419 -15.02 -15.51 -16.17
CA ASN A 419 -16.31 -14.85 -16.22
C ASN A 419 -16.37 -13.65 -15.26
N GLY A 420 -16.51 -12.45 -15.83
CA GLY A 420 -16.54 -11.20 -15.09
C GLY A 420 -15.15 -10.64 -14.72
N SER A 421 -14.08 -11.07 -15.40
CA SER A 421 -12.77 -10.38 -15.31
C SER A 421 -12.86 -8.98 -15.89
N TRP A 422 -12.21 -8.02 -15.22
CA TRP A 422 -12.07 -6.65 -15.72
C TRP A 422 -10.82 -5.98 -15.18
N CYS A 423 -10.32 -5.00 -15.88
CA CYS A 423 -9.22 -4.13 -15.46
C CYS A 423 -9.46 -2.71 -15.99
N ARG A 424 -8.73 -1.75 -15.49
CA ARG A 424 -8.63 -0.41 -16.11
C ARG A 424 -7.85 -0.50 -17.40
N SER A 425 -8.15 0.40 -18.36
CA SER A 425 -7.44 0.49 -19.64
C SER A 425 -6.37 1.61 -19.66
N ASP A 426 -6.37 2.48 -18.67
CA ASP A 426 -5.58 3.70 -18.59
C ASP A 426 -4.41 3.66 -17.60
N ILE A 427 -4.01 2.46 -17.11
CA ILE A 427 -2.87 2.33 -16.20
C ILE A 427 -1.63 2.90 -16.86
N SER A 428 -0.90 3.76 -16.13
CA SER A 428 0.27 4.54 -16.53
C SER A 428 0.02 5.70 -17.52
N ASP A 429 -1.19 5.98 -17.98
CA ASP A 429 -1.44 7.11 -18.88
C ASP A 429 -1.10 8.46 -18.24
N LYS A 430 -1.15 8.55 -16.92
CA LYS A 430 -0.68 9.72 -16.17
C LYS A 430 0.79 10.08 -16.42
N ALA A 431 1.62 9.12 -16.84
CA ALA A 431 3.01 9.38 -17.22
C ALA A 431 3.16 10.32 -18.43
N HIS A 432 2.11 10.45 -19.23
CA HIS A 432 2.10 11.30 -20.43
C HIS A 432 1.38 12.63 -20.23
N THR A 433 0.72 12.82 -19.08
CA THR A 433 0.02 14.07 -18.74
C THR A 433 0.88 14.90 -17.79
N LYS A 434 1.12 16.17 -18.15
CA LYS A 434 1.68 17.11 -17.18
C LYS A 434 0.66 17.30 -16.04
N PRO A 435 1.10 17.44 -14.77
CA PRO A 435 0.19 17.78 -13.68
C PRO A 435 -0.65 18.99 -14.09
N THR A 436 -1.97 18.85 -14.08
CA THR A 436 -2.87 19.99 -14.28
C THR A 436 -2.89 20.75 -12.95
N ILE A 437 -2.06 21.78 -12.85
CA ILE A 437 -2.11 22.73 -11.75
C ILE A 437 -3.34 23.62 -12.05
N ASN A 438 -4.42 23.43 -11.31
CA ASN A 438 -5.54 24.36 -11.35
C ASN A 438 -5.14 25.65 -10.64
N ASP A 439 -4.70 26.64 -11.42
CA ASP A 439 -4.43 27.98 -10.93
C ASP A 439 -5.75 28.62 -10.42
N GLY A 440 -6.07 28.50 -9.16
CA GLY A 440 -7.07 29.39 -8.63
C GLY A 440 -8.06 28.96 -7.56
N LEU A 441 -7.83 27.93 -6.77
CA LEU A 441 -8.68 27.66 -5.61
C LEU A 441 -7.86 27.60 -4.32
N HIS A 442 -7.74 28.74 -3.65
CA HIS A 442 -7.38 28.75 -2.23
C HIS A 442 -8.50 28.06 -1.44
N SER A 443 -8.25 26.86 -0.95
CA SER A 443 -9.08 26.29 0.11
C SER A 443 -8.93 27.20 1.34
N PRO A 444 -10.02 27.71 1.93
CA PRO A 444 -9.91 28.47 3.17
C PRO A 444 -9.38 27.52 4.25
N GLU A 445 -8.32 27.96 4.91
CA GLU A 445 -7.70 27.25 6.04
C GLU A 445 -8.76 26.85 7.07
N LEU A 446 -8.63 25.63 7.60
CA LEU A 446 -9.41 25.24 8.78
C LEU A 446 -8.97 26.18 9.93
N PRO A 447 -9.89 26.81 10.67
CA PRO A 447 -9.49 27.64 11.80
C PRO A 447 -8.75 26.77 12.82
N ILE A 448 -7.44 27.03 12.95
CA ILE A 448 -6.60 26.44 13.98
C ILE A 448 -6.85 27.24 15.24
N GLU A 449 -7.75 26.78 16.10
CA GLU A 449 -7.73 27.18 17.51
C GLU A 449 -6.95 26.11 18.27
N ASP A 450 -5.82 26.53 18.84
CA ASP A 450 -5.00 25.75 19.75
C ASP A 450 -5.84 25.30 20.96
N VAL A 451 -5.97 23.97 21.13
CA VAL A 451 -6.38 23.32 22.39
C VAL A 451 -5.31 22.34 22.82
#